data_eeab6edbfe995c69e76824e6d2c42de1
#
_entry.id   eeab6edbfe995c69e76824e6d2c42de1
#
_cell.length_a   1.000
_cell.length_b   1.000
_cell.length_c   1.000
_cell.angle_alpha   90.00
_cell.angle_beta   90.00
_cell.angle_gamma   90.00
#
_symmetry.space_group_name_H-M   'P 1'
#
loop_
_entity.id
_entity.type
_entity.pdbx_description
1 polymer ?
#
loop_
_entity_poly.entity_id
_entity_poly.type
_entity_poly.pdbx_seq_one_letter_code
_entity_poly.pdbx_strand_id
1 'polypeptide(L)'
;MPVLATFFSVRRGRDPFFKFFMRKLFPRQVKRYEDEFGMRFLGWYNVAYGWEYDNVILLELPDYGTIDKLEGDERSRAIGHRAGEWMFERHHAMFLRERMGTDLEYHP
;
A
#
# COMPACT_ATOMS: atom_id res chain seq x y z
N MET A 1 -0.34 -9.81 12.94
CA MET A 1 -1.21 -9.33 11.85
C MET A 1 -0.41 -9.21 10.57
N PRO A 2 -0.97 -9.62 9.42
CA PRO A 2 -0.22 -9.53 8.17
C PRO A 2 0.00 -8.09 7.74
N VAL A 3 1.09 -7.85 7.01
CA VAL A 3 1.41 -6.54 6.47
C VAL A 3 1.44 -6.64 4.95
N LEU A 4 0.70 -5.76 4.29
CA LEU A 4 0.77 -5.59 2.84
C LEU A 4 1.84 -4.56 2.52
N ALA A 5 2.88 -4.97 1.80
CA ALA A 5 3.91 -4.09 1.30
C ALA A 5 3.72 -3.90 -0.20
N THR A 6 3.40 -2.68 -0.63
CA THR A 6 3.22 -2.35 -2.04
C THR A 6 4.40 -1.51 -2.50
N PHE A 7 5.21 -2.10 -3.36
CA PHE A 7 6.37 -1.44 -3.98
C PHE A 7 5.97 -0.91 -5.35
N PHE A 8 6.41 0.29 -5.69
CA PHE A 8 6.09 0.88 -6.99
C PHE A 8 7.12 1.93 -7.40
N SER A 9 7.16 2.19 -8.70
CA SER A 9 7.93 3.29 -9.29
C SER A 9 6.97 4.18 -10.09
N VAL A 10 7.13 5.48 -9.96
CA VAL A 10 6.29 6.46 -10.67
C VAL A 10 6.79 6.60 -12.10
N ARG A 11 5.86 6.62 -13.07
CA ARG A 11 6.21 6.84 -14.46
C ARG A 11 6.89 8.19 -14.66
N ARG A 12 7.86 8.23 -15.54
CA ARG A 12 8.55 9.45 -15.89
C ARG A 12 7.54 10.52 -16.36
N GLY A 13 7.63 11.71 -15.77
CA GLY A 13 6.73 12.80 -16.09
C GLY A 13 5.43 12.82 -15.29
N ARG A 14 5.20 11.83 -14.43
CA ARG A 14 3.98 11.74 -13.61
C ARG A 14 4.18 12.22 -12.17
N ASP A 15 5.39 12.62 -11.78
CA ASP A 15 5.69 13.06 -10.42
C ASP A 15 4.76 14.16 -9.88
N PRO A 16 4.43 15.21 -10.64
CA PRO A 16 3.52 16.25 -10.12
C PRO A 16 2.14 15.69 -9.75
N PHE A 17 1.63 14.78 -10.57
CA PHE A 17 0.34 14.12 -10.33
C PHE A 17 0.41 13.18 -9.14
N PHE A 18 1.51 12.44 -9.00
CA PHE A 18 1.74 11.56 -7.88
C PHE A 18 1.81 12.35 -6.57
N LYS A 19 2.53 13.47 -6.55
CA LYS A 19 2.61 14.34 -5.37
C LYS A 19 1.24 14.88 -4.98
N PHE A 20 0.45 15.32 -5.96
CA PHE A 20 -0.92 15.76 -5.71
C PHE A 20 -1.77 14.64 -5.12
N PHE A 21 -1.69 13.44 -5.72
CA PHE A 21 -2.41 12.27 -5.24
C PHE A 21 -2.06 11.96 -3.77
N MET A 22 -0.77 11.91 -3.45
CA MET A 22 -0.31 11.57 -2.11
C MET A 22 -0.68 12.64 -1.08
N ARG A 23 -0.79 13.89 -1.48
CA ARG A 23 -1.17 14.98 -0.58
C ARG A 23 -2.68 15.08 -0.34
N LYS A 24 -3.47 14.87 -1.38
CA LYS A 24 -4.91 15.19 -1.35
C LYS A 24 -5.82 13.98 -1.34
N LEU A 25 -5.50 12.95 -2.10
CA LEU A 25 -6.39 11.80 -2.29
C LEU A 25 -6.02 10.61 -1.42
N PHE A 26 -4.74 10.32 -1.31
CA PHE A 26 -4.25 9.17 -0.57
C PHE A 26 -4.65 9.20 0.93
N PRO A 27 -4.55 10.33 1.66
CA PRO A 27 -4.97 10.35 3.05
C PRO A 27 -6.45 10.00 3.25
N ARG A 28 -7.31 10.39 2.29
CA ARG A 28 -8.74 10.04 2.32
C ARG A 28 -8.94 8.56 2.08
N GLN A 29 -8.16 7.97 1.18
CA GLN A 29 -8.21 6.55 0.89
C GLN A 29 -7.73 5.72 2.08
N VAL A 30 -6.67 6.15 2.74
CA VAL A 30 -6.17 5.53 3.96
C VAL A 30 -7.24 5.54 5.05
N LYS A 31 -7.88 6.67 5.26
CA LYS A 31 -8.94 6.79 6.26
C LYS A 31 -10.10 5.82 5.95
N ARG A 32 -10.47 5.71 4.69
CA ARG A 32 -11.49 4.78 4.25
C ARG A 32 -11.09 3.32 4.54
N TYR A 33 -9.84 2.96 4.27
CA TYR A 33 -9.34 1.63 4.56
C TYR A 33 -9.35 1.32 6.05
N GLU A 34 -9.00 2.30 6.88
CA GLU A 34 -9.04 2.14 8.33
C GLU A 34 -10.48 1.96 8.83
N ASP A 35 -11.41 2.79 8.35
CA ASP A 35 -12.80 2.79 8.79
C ASP A 35 -13.59 1.57 8.27
N GLU A 36 -13.42 1.22 7.01
CA GLU A 36 -14.23 0.16 6.38
C GLU A 36 -13.60 -1.23 6.46
N PHE A 37 -12.27 -1.33 6.46
CA PHE A 37 -11.59 -2.62 6.41
C PHE A 37 -10.74 -2.93 7.65
N GLY A 38 -10.68 -2.01 8.61
CA GLY A 38 -9.88 -2.23 9.82
C GLY A 38 -8.37 -2.26 9.56
N MET A 39 -7.91 -1.71 8.45
CA MET A 39 -6.50 -1.64 8.10
C MET A 39 -5.83 -0.50 8.86
N ARG A 40 -4.51 -0.60 9.05
CA ARG A 40 -3.72 0.45 9.67
C ARG A 40 -2.56 0.85 8.76
N PHE A 41 -2.46 2.13 8.44
CA PHE A 41 -1.37 2.67 7.64
C PHE A 41 -0.10 2.75 8.49
N LEU A 42 0.96 2.07 8.04
CA LEU A 42 2.23 2.04 8.75
C LEU A 42 3.23 3.04 8.22
N GLY A 43 3.12 3.42 6.95
CA GLY A 43 3.97 4.44 6.39
C GLY A 43 4.16 4.31 4.88
N TRP A 44 4.68 5.38 4.31
CA TRP A 44 5.15 5.45 2.94
C TRP A 44 6.62 5.87 2.98
N TYR A 45 7.48 5.09 2.35
CA TYR A 45 8.92 5.30 2.37
C TYR A 45 9.48 5.30 0.95
N ASN A 46 10.49 6.12 0.72
CA ASN A 46 11.31 5.98 -0.48
C ASN A 46 12.34 4.89 -0.22
N VAL A 47 12.55 4.05 -1.23
CA VAL A 47 13.63 3.05 -1.20
C VAL A 47 14.90 3.77 -1.65
N ALA A 48 15.77 4.13 -0.70
CA ALA A 48 16.97 4.90 -0.98
C ALA A 48 17.96 4.13 -1.85
N TYR A 49 18.10 2.83 -1.60
CA TYR A 49 18.90 1.91 -2.43
C TYR A 49 18.56 0.48 -2.02
N GLY A 50 18.96 -0.46 -2.85
CA GLY A 50 18.83 -1.88 -2.55
C GLY A 50 17.79 -2.63 -3.36
N TRP A 51 16.95 -1.95 -4.13
CA TRP A 51 16.02 -2.60 -5.04
C TRP A 51 15.62 -1.66 -6.18
N GLU A 52 14.93 -2.24 -7.17
CA GLU A 52 14.52 -1.56 -8.41
C GLU A 52 13.31 -0.63 -8.25
N TYR A 53 12.55 -0.73 -7.16
CA TYR A 53 11.39 0.11 -6.89
C TYR A 53 11.77 1.31 -6.03
N ASP A 54 11.18 2.46 -6.35
CA ASP A 54 11.52 3.73 -5.67
C ASP A 54 10.72 3.97 -4.40
N ASN A 55 9.57 3.35 -4.28
CA ASN A 55 8.62 3.62 -3.20
C ASN A 55 8.06 2.34 -2.60
N VAL A 56 7.72 2.40 -1.32
CA VAL A 56 6.98 1.35 -0.64
C VAL A 56 5.93 1.95 0.29
N ILE A 57 4.71 1.39 0.24
CA ILE A 57 3.63 1.71 1.18
C ILE A 57 3.35 0.46 2.00
N LEU A 58 3.27 0.63 3.31
CA LEU A 58 3.03 -0.45 4.25
C LEU A 58 1.67 -0.27 4.93
N LEU A 59 0.84 -1.32 4.85
CA LEU A 59 -0.49 -1.36 5.47
C LEU A 59 -0.60 -2.64 6.29
N GLU A 60 -1.02 -2.50 7.54
CA GLU A 60 -1.31 -3.64 8.39
C GLU A 60 -2.76 -4.07 8.20
N LEU A 61 -2.99 -5.36 8.02
CA LEU A 61 -4.32 -5.93 7.82
C LEU A 61 -4.77 -6.64 9.10
N PRO A 62 -6.08 -6.61 9.43
CA PRO A 62 -6.57 -7.36 10.58
C PRO A 62 -6.44 -8.87 10.39
N ASP A 63 -6.58 -9.35 9.16
CA ASP A 63 -6.42 -10.76 8.79
C ASP A 63 -6.18 -10.89 7.29
N TYR A 64 -5.88 -12.10 6.83
CA TYR A 64 -5.67 -12.36 5.40
C TYR A 64 -6.96 -12.28 4.57
N GLY A 65 -8.13 -12.49 5.20
CA GLY A 65 -9.42 -12.37 4.53
C GLY A 65 -9.73 -10.95 4.04
N THR A 66 -9.09 -9.95 4.62
CA THR A 66 -9.23 -8.56 4.19
C THR A 66 -8.77 -8.36 2.75
N ILE A 67 -7.84 -9.19 2.26
CA ILE A 67 -7.37 -9.14 0.88
C ILE A 67 -8.52 -9.38 -0.09
N ASP A 68 -9.35 -10.38 0.19
CA ASP A 68 -10.51 -10.68 -0.66
C ASP A 68 -11.52 -9.53 -0.68
N LYS A 69 -11.69 -8.87 0.46
CA LYS A 69 -12.56 -7.69 0.54
C LYS A 69 -12.04 -6.53 -0.30
N LEU A 70 -10.72 -6.32 -0.28
CA LEU A 70 -10.08 -5.27 -1.10
C LEU A 70 -10.20 -5.57 -2.58
N GLU A 71 -9.97 -6.82 -2.97
CA GLU A 71 -10.09 -7.24 -4.37
C GLU A 71 -11.52 -7.12 -4.90
N GLY A 72 -12.51 -7.33 -4.04
CA GLY A 72 -13.92 -7.15 -4.39
C GLY A 72 -14.41 -5.70 -4.32
N ASP A 73 -13.61 -4.76 -3.84
CA ASP A 73 -14.01 -3.37 -3.68
C ASP A 73 -13.79 -2.58 -4.97
N GLU A 74 -14.86 -2.07 -5.57
CA GLU A 74 -14.80 -1.36 -6.86
C GLU A 74 -13.94 -0.10 -6.81
N ARG A 75 -13.99 0.65 -5.72
CA ARG A 75 -13.17 1.87 -5.58
C ARG A 75 -11.69 1.56 -5.53
N SER A 76 -11.32 0.52 -4.79
CA SER A 76 -9.91 0.08 -4.71
C SER A 76 -9.42 -0.41 -6.06
N ARG A 77 -10.26 -1.15 -6.78
CA ARG A 77 -9.92 -1.63 -8.13
C ARG A 77 -9.78 -0.48 -9.12
N ALA A 78 -10.67 0.50 -9.08
CA ALA A 78 -10.59 1.67 -9.95
C ALA A 78 -9.31 2.46 -9.71
N ILE A 79 -8.94 2.67 -8.45
CA ILE A 79 -7.71 3.38 -8.10
C ILE A 79 -6.48 2.55 -8.48
N GLY A 80 -6.48 1.26 -8.15
CA GLY A 80 -5.34 0.39 -8.42
C GLY A 80 -5.11 0.12 -9.90
N HIS A 81 -6.17 -0.13 -10.66
CA HIS A 81 -6.05 -0.51 -12.07
C HIS A 81 -6.03 0.68 -13.02
N ARG A 82 -6.89 1.67 -12.83
CA ARG A 82 -6.97 2.81 -13.76
C ARG A 82 -5.94 3.89 -13.45
N ALA A 83 -6.01 4.44 -12.25
CA ALA A 83 -5.08 5.51 -11.85
C ALA A 83 -3.67 4.96 -11.69
N GLY A 84 -3.54 3.75 -11.14
CA GLY A 84 -2.26 3.12 -10.92
C GLY A 84 -1.50 2.83 -12.21
N GLU A 85 -2.17 2.29 -13.23
CA GLU A 85 -1.52 2.00 -14.52
C GLU A 85 -1.02 3.27 -15.22
N TRP A 86 -1.79 4.36 -15.09
CA TRP A 86 -1.39 5.64 -15.67
C TRP A 86 -0.22 6.27 -14.93
N MET A 87 -0.19 6.15 -13.60
CA MET A 87 0.78 6.82 -12.74
C MET A 87 2.04 6.00 -12.50
N PHE A 88 1.91 4.67 -12.40
CA PHE A 88 3.00 3.79 -12.01
C PHE A 88 3.57 3.02 -13.20
N GLU A 89 4.89 2.99 -13.28
CA GLU A 89 5.58 2.21 -14.30
C GLU A 89 5.58 0.73 -13.96
N ARG A 90 5.83 0.44 -12.68
CA ARG A 90 5.89 -0.92 -12.16
C ARG A 90 5.33 -0.95 -10.75
N HIS A 91 4.75 -2.06 -10.37
CA HIS A 91 4.35 -2.27 -8.98
C HIS A 91 4.47 -3.74 -8.61
N HIS A 92 4.68 -3.98 -7.34
CA HIS A 92 4.77 -5.32 -6.78
C HIS A 92 4.22 -5.30 -5.37
N ALA A 93 3.25 -6.16 -5.09
CA ALA A 93 2.66 -6.29 -3.76
C ALA A 93 3.09 -7.62 -3.15
N MET A 94 3.42 -7.60 -1.87
CA MET A 94 3.71 -8.82 -1.12
C MET A 94 3.07 -8.74 0.26
N PHE A 95 2.76 -9.91 0.81
CA PHE A 95 2.21 -10.02 2.15
C PHE A 95 3.29 -10.55 3.08
N LEU A 96 3.49 -9.84 4.18
CA LEU A 96 4.49 -10.18 5.18
C LEU A 96 3.76 -10.74 6.40
N ARG A 97 4.18 -11.92 6.84
CA ARG A 97 3.66 -12.51 8.07
C ARG A 97 4.51 -12.05 9.24
N GLU A 98 3.86 -11.48 10.24
CA GLU A 98 4.55 -11.07 11.44
C GLU A 98 5.13 -12.28 12.17
N ARG A 99 6.42 -12.20 12.50
CA ARG A 99 7.12 -13.20 13.31
C ARG A 99 7.44 -12.66 14.70
N MET A 100 7.71 -11.37 14.77
CA MET A 100 7.93 -10.67 16.03
C MET A 100 7.59 -9.20 15.79
N GLY A 101 6.70 -8.65 16.57
CA GLY A 101 6.31 -7.25 16.50
C GLY A 101 6.98 -6.42 17.59
N THR A 102 6.39 -5.26 17.85
CA THR A 102 6.90 -4.34 18.88
C THR A 102 6.77 -4.89 20.29
N ASP A 103 5.90 -5.89 20.49
CA ASP A 103 5.74 -6.60 21.75
C ASP A 103 6.91 -7.56 22.04
N LEU A 104 7.77 -7.80 21.06
CA LEU A 104 8.92 -8.71 21.11
C LEU A 104 8.53 -10.18 21.37
N GLU A 105 7.28 -10.53 21.08
CA GLU A 105 6.82 -11.91 21.16
C GLU A 105 7.01 -12.63 19.83
N TYR A 106 7.57 -13.84 19.88
CA TYR A 106 7.81 -14.65 18.69
C TYR A 106 6.56 -15.42 18.30
N HIS A 107 6.17 -15.30 17.03
CA HIS A 107 5.04 -16.01 16.43
C HIS A 107 5.58 -17.00 15.40
N PRO A 108 5.68 -18.29 15.73
CA PRO A 108 6.21 -19.32 14.80
C PRO A 108 5.36 -19.57 13.55
#